data_42721fd9801093a3cc7fdcf16015f347
#
_entry.id   42721fd9801093a3cc7fdcf16015f347
#
_cell.length_a   1.000
_cell.length_b   1.000
_cell.length_c   1.000
_cell.angle_alpha   90.00
_cell.angle_beta   90.00
_cell.angle_gamma   90.00
#
_symmetry.space_group_name_H-M   'P 1'
#
loop_
_entity.id
_entity.type
_entity.pdbx_description
1 polymer ?
#
loop_
_entity_poly.entity_id
_entity_poly.type
_entity_poly.pdbx_seq_one_letter_code
_entity_poly.pdbx_strand_id
1 'polypeptide(L)'
;YPLSLTAVLPIWRSRVRVLAADDSGVLGLSWFNTPYGADKLIIGQTYYFEGRIGGTMTRRELLHPLVRTEAQVAASPFVAVYPGTEGLPAARQAACAHAALQYVDELADPLPPELLTRYRMPTKAQAVRSIHAPQSAEDLAGARRRLIFEELYMLQIGIFLLRSHGRRKTS
;
A
#
# COMPACT_ATOMS: atom_id res chain seq x y z
N TYR A 1 8.93 0.86 13.61
CA TYR A 1 10.08 0.81 14.53
C TYR A 1 11.03 -0.27 14.06
N PRO A 2 12.38 -0.02 14.09
CA PRO A 2 13.37 -1.04 13.76
C PRO A 2 13.44 -2.09 14.88
N LEU A 3 13.49 -3.37 14.50
CA LEU A 3 13.62 -4.50 15.42
C LEU A 3 14.85 -5.33 15.05
N SER A 4 15.64 -5.71 16.04
CA SER A 4 16.79 -6.61 15.86
C SER A 4 16.37 -8.06 16.07
N LEU A 5 16.85 -8.94 15.20
CA LEU A 5 16.55 -10.37 15.27
C LEU A 5 17.36 -11.04 16.39
N THR A 6 16.68 -11.70 17.32
CA THR A 6 17.33 -12.34 18.50
C THR A 6 17.39 -13.85 18.45
N ALA A 7 16.41 -14.54 17.87
CA ALA A 7 16.41 -15.99 17.75
C ALA A 7 15.44 -16.51 16.66
N VAL A 8 15.79 -17.65 16.05
CA VAL A 8 14.92 -18.43 15.16
C VAL A 8 14.61 -19.77 15.84
N LEU A 9 13.36 -20.06 16.12
CA LEU A 9 12.91 -21.29 16.75
C LEU A 9 12.15 -22.16 15.75
N PRO A 10 12.67 -23.31 15.31
CA PRO A 10 11.93 -24.23 14.45
C PRO A 10 10.85 -24.95 15.28
N ILE A 11 9.58 -24.78 14.91
CA ILE A 11 8.47 -25.50 15.53
C ILE A 11 7.61 -26.13 14.44
N TRP A 12 7.65 -27.46 14.32
CA TRP A 12 6.78 -28.32 13.50
C TRP A 12 6.52 -27.88 12.04
N ARG A 13 6.31 -28.81 11.16
CA ARG A 13 6.31 -28.74 9.66
C ARG A 13 5.52 -27.59 8.99
N SER A 14 4.82 -26.74 9.74
CA SER A 14 3.95 -25.71 9.18
C SER A 14 4.10 -24.29 9.77
N ARG A 15 4.95 -24.09 10.78
CA ARG A 15 5.10 -22.77 11.41
C ARG A 15 6.56 -22.46 11.73
N VAL A 16 7.04 -21.33 11.24
CA VAL A 16 8.31 -20.73 11.65
C VAL A 16 8.02 -19.56 12.58
N ARG A 17 8.68 -19.52 13.72
CA ARG A 17 8.59 -18.44 14.69
C ARG A 17 9.96 -17.81 14.90
N VAL A 18 10.01 -16.48 14.85
CA VAL A 18 11.19 -15.68 15.07
C VAL A 18 10.90 -14.70 16.20
N LEU A 19 11.89 -14.38 17.02
CA LEU A 19 11.82 -13.33 18.02
C LEU A 19 12.64 -12.14 17.52
N ALA A 20 12.01 -10.99 17.48
CA ALA A 20 12.64 -9.71 17.20
C ALA A 20 12.54 -8.83 18.45
N ALA A 21 13.57 -8.06 18.74
CA ALA A 21 13.62 -7.18 19.90
C ALA A 21 14.08 -5.77 19.50
N ASP A 22 13.57 -4.78 20.22
CA ASP A 22 14.06 -3.40 20.24
C ASP A 22 14.14 -2.91 21.69
N ASP A 23 14.41 -1.62 21.88
CA ASP A 23 14.48 -0.98 23.21
C ASP A 23 13.13 -1.00 23.95
N SER A 24 12.00 -1.25 23.27
CA SER A 24 10.66 -1.31 23.86
C SER A 24 10.27 -2.72 24.31
N GLY A 25 10.94 -3.77 23.82
CA GLY A 25 10.65 -5.15 24.19
C GLY A 25 10.86 -6.19 23.10
N VAL A 26 10.23 -7.36 23.27
CA VAL A 26 10.34 -8.50 22.36
C VAL A 26 9.01 -8.78 21.68
N LEU A 27 9.05 -8.96 20.37
CA LEU A 27 7.88 -9.28 19.54
C LEU A 27 8.09 -10.62 18.82
N GLY A 28 7.06 -11.49 18.86
CA GLY A 28 7.04 -12.73 18.08
C GLY A 28 6.64 -12.44 16.63
N LEU A 29 7.30 -13.11 15.70
CA LEU A 29 6.99 -13.09 14.28
C LEU A 29 6.66 -14.52 13.86
N SER A 30 5.54 -14.75 13.18
CA SER A 30 5.09 -16.10 12.82
C SER A 30 4.70 -16.20 11.34
N TRP A 31 5.24 -17.21 10.67
CA TRP A 31 4.86 -17.60 9.31
C TRP A 31 4.29 -19.01 9.35
N PHE A 32 3.18 -19.24 8.68
CA PHE A 32 2.53 -20.55 8.53
C PHE A 32 2.63 -20.99 7.07
N ASN A 33 2.94 -22.25 6.84
CA ASN A 33 3.00 -22.89 5.52
C ASN A 33 3.91 -22.21 4.48
N THR A 34 4.85 -21.36 4.91
CA THR A 34 5.76 -20.63 4.03
C THR A 34 7.17 -20.66 4.62
N PRO A 35 8.10 -21.46 4.10
CA PRO A 35 9.50 -21.45 4.56
C PRO A 35 10.24 -20.17 4.18
N TYR A 36 9.81 -19.47 3.13
CA TYR A 36 10.57 -18.40 2.48
C TYR A 36 10.62 -17.04 3.20
N GLY A 37 9.87 -16.85 4.28
CA GLY A 37 9.86 -15.55 4.98
C GLY A 37 10.99 -15.38 6.00
N ALA A 38 11.37 -16.47 6.67
CA ALA A 38 12.36 -16.46 7.75
C ALA A 38 13.77 -16.82 7.29
N ASP A 39 13.94 -17.57 6.18
CA ASP A 39 15.23 -18.07 5.69
C ASP A 39 16.22 -16.96 5.30
N LYS A 40 15.74 -15.76 5.06
CA LYS A 40 16.55 -14.59 4.68
C LYS A 40 16.91 -13.70 5.87
N LEU A 41 16.46 -14.04 7.08
CA LEU A 41 16.70 -13.25 8.26
C LEU A 41 18.02 -13.66 8.92
N ILE A 42 18.89 -12.69 9.13
CA ILE A 42 20.18 -12.86 9.77
C ILE A 42 20.11 -12.36 11.19
N ILE A 43 20.49 -13.19 12.16
CA ILE A 43 20.53 -12.83 13.58
C ILE A 43 21.50 -11.67 13.79
N GLY A 44 21.07 -10.67 14.58
CA GLY A 44 21.86 -9.47 14.86
C GLY A 44 21.71 -8.35 13.84
N GLN A 45 20.98 -8.58 12.73
CA GLN A 45 20.62 -7.51 11.79
C GLN A 45 19.29 -6.86 12.16
N THR A 46 19.17 -5.58 11.79
CA THR A 46 17.96 -4.79 11.97
C THR A 46 17.05 -4.88 10.76
N TYR A 47 15.77 -5.11 11.00
CA TYR A 47 14.74 -5.20 9.99
C TYR A 47 13.50 -4.41 10.40
N TYR A 48 12.70 -4.01 9.43
CA TYR A 48 11.37 -3.43 9.61
C TYR A 48 10.32 -4.47 9.29
N PHE A 49 9.39 -4.65 10.21
CA PHE A 49 8.32 -5.62 10.10
C PHE A 49 6.97 -4.93 10.02
N GLU A 50 6.18 -5.28 9.04
CA GLU A 50 4.82 -4.80 8.86
C GLU A 50 3.89 -6.00 8.71
N GLY A 51 2.81 -6.06 9.51
CA GLY A 51 1.91 -7.20 9.46
C GLY A 51 0.74 -7.08 10.40
N ARG A 52 -0.11 -8.11 10.38
CA ARG A 52 -1.27 -8.20 11.25
C ARG A 52 -0.86 -8.68 12.64
N ILE A 53 -1.29 -7.96 13.65
CA ILE A 53 -1.12 -8.38 15.04
C ILE A 53 -2.08 -9.51 15.33
N GLY A 54 -1.54 -10.62 15.87
CA GLY A 54 -2.27 -11.78 16.37
C GLY A 54 -1.76 -12.19 17.74
N GLY A 55 -2.16 -13.42 18.19
CA GLY A 55 -1.80 -13.94 19.49
C GLY A 55 -2.77 -13.55 20.60
N THR A 56 -2.35 -13.72 21.86
CA THR A 56 -3.12 -13.38 23.06
C THR A 56 -2.69 -12.03 23.63
N MET A 57 -3.43 -11.50 24.60
CA MET A 57 -3.08 -10.24 25.28
C MET A 57 -1.69 -10.29 25.93
N THR A 58 -1.28 -11.46 26.41
CA THR A 58 0.01 -11.67 27.07
C THR A 58 1.13 -12.08 26.11
N ARG A 59 0.81 -12.47 24.88
CA ARG A 59 1.76 -12.96 23.88
C ARG A 59 1.37 -12.49 22.49
N ARG A 60 1.65 -11.23 22.21
CA ARG A 60 1.40 -10.65 20.89
C ARG A 60 2.44 -11.12 19.89
N GLU A 61 2.02 -11.31 18.65
CA GLU A 61 2.89 -11.66 17.54
C GLU A 61 2.38 -11.05 16.22
N LEU A 62 3.29 -10.78 15.29
CA LEU A 62 2.94 -10.43 13.93
C LEU A 62 2.77 -11.70 13.09
N LEU A 63 1.65 -11.79 12.39
CA LEU A 63 1.34 -12.92 11.52
C LEU A 63 1.70 -12.57 10.08
N HIS A 64 2.51 -13.44 9.44
CA HIS A 64 3.01 -13.26 8.08
C HIS A 64 3.54 -11.85 7.80
N PRO A 65 4.45 -11.32 8.64
CA PRO A 65 4.94 -9.99 8.44
C PRO A 65 5.70 -9.84 7.12
N LEU A 66 5.47 -8.71 6.46
CA LEU A 66 6.35 -8.22 5.42
C LEU A 66 7.66 -7.78 6.08
N VAL A 67 8.78 -8.23 5.54
CA VAL A 67 10.11 -7.91 6.05
C VAL A 67 10.82 -6.99 5.08
N ARG A 68 11.38 -5.90 5.61
CA ARG A 68 12.15 -4.94 4.82
C ARG A 68 13.45 -4.61 5.53
N THR A 69 14.51 -4.51 4.75
CA THR A 69 15.80 -3.99 5.25
C THR A 69 15.76 -2.48 5.37
N GLU A 70 16.69 -1.90 6.12
CA GLU A 70 16.83 -0.45 6.24
C GLU A 70 17.02 0.23 4.87
N ALA A 71 17.85 -0.35 3.99
CA ALA A 71 18.04 0.14 2.64
C ALA A 71 16.74 0.16 1.81
N GLN A 72 15.91 -0.87 1.96
CA GLN A 72 14.61 -0.93 1.26
C GLN A 72 13.62 0.11 1.80
N VAL A 73 13.64 0.38 3.11
CA VAL A 73 12.79 1.41 3.71
C VAL A 73 13.26 2.80 3.29
N ALA A 74 14.57 3.04 3.27
CA ALA A 74 15.14 4.31 2.81
C ALA A 74 14.83 4.58 1.32
N ALA A 75 14.90 3.54 0.47
CA ALA A 75 14.60 3.66 -0.95
C ALA A 75 13.10 3.88 -1.24
N SER A 76 12.22 3.30 -0.41
CA SER A 76 10.77 3.44 -0.57
C SER A 76 10.09 3.38 0.80
N PRO A 77 9.85 4.53 1.45
CA PRO A 77 9.26 4.57 2.79
C PRO A 77 7.79 4.16 2.81
N PHE A 78 7.13 4.14 1.65
CA PHE A 78 5.73 3.77 1.52
C PHE A 78 5.58 2.43 0.79
N VAL A 79 4.60 1.64 1.22
CA VAL A 79 4.22 0.38 0.57
C VAL A 79 2.75 0.46 0.18
N ALA A 80 2.48 0.26 -1.11
CA ALA A 80 1.12 0.11 -1.58
C ALA A 80 0.59 -1.26 -1.17
N VAL A 81 -0.52 -1.30 -0.43
CA VAL A 81 -1.16 -2.54 0.02
C VAL A 81 -2.29 -2.89 -0.94
N TYR A 82 -2.19 -4.06 -1.56
CA TYR A 82 -3.22 -4.59 -2.45
C TYR A 82 -3.98 -5.72 -1.73
N PRO A 83 -5.32 -5.68 -1.70
CA PRO A 83 -6.10 -6.77 -1.11
C PRO A 83 -6.00 -8.01 -2.00
N GLY A 84 -5.36 -9.06 -1.49
CA GLY A 84 -5.32 -10.35 -2.19
C GLY A 84 -6.72 -10.99 -2.23
N THR A 85 -7.05 -11.64 -3.35
CA THR A 85 -8.24 -12.45 -3.53
C THR A 85 -7.86 -13.88 -3.91
N GLU A 86 -8.82 -14.80 -3.87
CA GLU A 86 -8.59 -16.17 -4.33
C GLU A 86 -8.15 -16.16 -5.81
N GLY A 87 -7.06 -16.87 -6.11
CA GLY A 87 -6.44 -16.90 -7.44
C GLY A 87 -5.59 -15.69 -7.83
N LEU A 88 -5.67 -14.56 -7.07
CA LEU A 88 -4.86 -13.37 -7.35
C LEU A 88 -4.20 -12.81 -6.06
N PRO A 89 -3.05 -13.35 -5.67
CA PRO A 89 -2.31 -12.87 -4.50
C PRO A 89 -1.90 -11.39 -4.59
N ALA A 90 -1.83 -10.71 -3.43
CA ALA A 90 -1.44 -9.30 -3.33
C ALA A 90 -0.14 -8.96 -4.07
N ALA A 91 0.88 -9.82 -3.98
CA ALA A 91 2.15 -9.64 -4.68
C ALA A 91 2.00 -9.62 -6.21
N ARG A 92 1.11 -10.44 -6.76
CA ARG A 92 0.84 -10.45 -8.21
C ARG A 92 0.07 -9.20 -8.64
N GLN A 93 -0.89 -8.74 -7.83
CA GLN A 93 -1.58 -7.47 -8.08
C GLN A 93 -0.60 -6.29 -8.06
N ALA A 94 0.30 -6.23 -7.07
CA ALA A 94 1.35 -5.23 -7.00
C ALA A 94 2.23 -5.23 -8.25
N ALA A 95 2.70 -6.41 -8.69
CA ALA A 95 3.50 -6.54 -9.91
C ALA A 95 2.75 -6.06 -11.16
N CYS A 96 1.47 -6.42 -11.31
CA CYS A 96 0.64 -5.94 -12.42
C CYS A 96 0.45 -4.42 -12.37
N ALA A 97 0.17 -3.85 -11.19
CA ALA A 97 0.02 -2.41 -11.03
C ALA A 97 1.32 -1.67 -11.40
N HIS A 98 2.47 -2.14 -10.91
CA HIS A 98 3.76 -1.55 -11.28
C HIS A 98 4.05 -1.65 -12.77
N ALA A 99 3.76 -2.79 -13.42
CA ALA A 99 3.92 -2.94 -14.86
C ALA A 99 3.01 -2.00 -15.64
N ALA A 100 1.79 -1.73 -15.16
CA ALA A 100 0.86 -0.81 -15.80
C ALA A 100 1.29 0.66 -15.72
N LEU A 101 2.11 1.05 -14.72
CA LEU A 101 2.57 2.44 -14.57
C LEU A 101 3.40 2.96 -15.76
N GLN A 102 3.98 2.10 -16.58
CA GLN A 102 4.66 2.53 -17.81
C GLN A 102 3.72 3.17 -18.84
N TYR A 103 2.43 2.84 -18.79
CA TYR A 103 1.40 3.35 -19.72
C TYR A 103 0.59 4.51 -19.13
N VAL A 104 0.94 4.98 -17.95
CA VAL A 104 0.12 5.98 -17.22
C VAL A 104 0.02 7.33 -17.94
N ASP A 105 0.99 7.67 -18.77
CA ASP A 105 0.98 8.90 -19.58
C ASP A 105 -0.02 8.86 -20.74
N GLU A 106 -0.52 7.67 -21.10
CA GLU A 106 -1.57 7.49 -22.10
C GLU A 106 -2.97 7.77 -21.51
N LEU A 107 -3.09 7.91 -20.19
CA LEU A 107 -4.35 8.21 -19.52
C LEU A 107 -4.79 9.64 -19.82
N ALA A 108 -5.96 9.77 -20.44
CA ALA A 108 -6.59 11.08 -20.60
C ALA A 108 -6.92 11.70 -19.24
N ASP A 109 -6.63 12.97 -19.06
CA ASP A 109 -7.03 13.71 -17.87
C ASP A 109 -8.45 14.27 -18.08
N PRO A 110 -9.45 13.83 -17.29
CA PRO A 110 -10.82 14.30 -17.47
C PRO A 110 -11.05 15.70 -16.87
N LEU A 111 -10.11 16.23 -16.08
CA LEU A 111 -10.25 17.57 -15.51
C LEU A 111 -9.67 18.63 -16.44
N PRO A 112 -10.37 19.76 -16.63
CA PRO A 112 -9.85 20.91 -17.35
C PRO A 112 -8.53 21.42 -16.73
N PRO A 113 -7.54 21.84 -17.55
CA PRO A 113 -6.25 22.34 -17.05
C PRO A 113 -6.38 23.53 -16.09
N GLU A 114 -7.42 24.35 -16.28
CA GLU A 114 -7.71 25.52 -15.45
C GLU A 114 -8.03 25.11 -14.00
N LEU A 115 -8.72 23.97 -13.80
CA LEU A 115 -9.00 23.43 -12.48
C LEU A 115 -7.73 22.90 -11.82
N LEU A 116 -6.87 22.20 -12.57
CA LEU A 116 -5.59 21.71 -12.06
C LEU A 116 -4.74 22.86 -11.54
N THR A 117 -4.63 23.91 -12.32
CA THR A 117 -3.87 25.12 -11.96
C THR A 117 -4.49 25.82 -10.74
N ARG A 118 -5.79 26.10 -10.78
CA ARG A 118 -6.52 26.82 -9.73
C ARG A 118 -6.41 26.13 -8.36
N TYR A 119 -6.51 24.82 -8.33
CA TYR A 119 -6.49 24.03 -7.09
C TYR A 119 -5.15 23.38 -6.79
N ARG A 120 -4.11 23.70 -7.57
CA ARG A 120 -2.75 23.17 -7.43
C ARG A 120 -2.77 21.63 -7.30
N MET A 121 -3.45 20.98 -8.24
CA MET A 121 -3.57 19.53 -8.29
C MET A 121 -2.60 18.92 -9.29
N PRO A 122 -2.04 17.73 -9.03
CA PRO A 122 -1.26 16.99 -10.01
C PRO A 122 -2.16 16.54 -11.18
N THR A 123 -1.55 16.24 -12.32
CA THR A 123 -2.24 15.60 -13.45
C THR A 123 -2.71 14.20 -13.08
N LYS A 124 -3.60 13.63 -13.89
CA LYS A 124 -4.05 12.24 -13.72
C LYS A 124 -2.86 11.26 -13.66
N ALA A 125 -1.95 11.37 -14.61
CA ALA A 125 -0.77 10.51 -14.68
C ALA A 125 0.11 10.63 -13.43
N GLN A 126 0.38 11.85 -12.96
CA GLN A 126 1.14 12.10 -11.74
C GLN A 126 0.42 11.51 -10.52
N ALA A 127 -0.89 11.73 -10.37
CA ALA A 127 -1.65 11.20 -9.25
C ALA A 127 -1.66 9.66 -9.23
N VAL A 128 -1.81 9.00 -10.37
CA VAL A 128 -1.77 7.54 -10.45
C VAL A 128 -0.38 7.01 -10.11
N ARG A 129 0.70 7.63 -10.57
CA ARG A 129 2.05 7.25 -10.14
C ARG A 129 2.23 7.39 -8.63
N SER A 130 1.88 8.55 -8.08
CA SER A 130 2.10 8.85 -6.67
C SER A 130 1.22 8.02 -5.73
N ILE A 131 0.04 7.53 -6.14
CA ILE A 131 -0.77 6.65 -5.30
C ILE A 131 -0.18 5.24 -5.20
N HIS A 132 0.52 4.77 -6.23
CA HIS A 132 1.14 3.44 -6.28
C HIS A 132 2.61 3.43 -5.85
N ALA A 133 3.34 4.52 -6.08
CA ALA A 133 4.76 4.64 -5.77
C ALA A 133 5.08 6.06 -5.26
N PRO A 134 4.54 6.47 -4.09
CA PRO A 134 4.75 7.81 -3.57
C PRO A 134 6.19 8.01 -3.13
N GLN A 135 6.75 9.19 -3.42
CA GLN A 135 8.09 9.57 -2.99
C GLN A 135 8.06 10.25 -1.61
N SER A 136 6.91 10.84 -1.25
CA SER A 136 6.71 11.51 0.03
C SER A 136 5.27 11.37 0.52
N ALA A 137 5.04 11.70 1.79
CA ALA A 137 3.69 11.79 2.36
C ALA A 137 2.86 12.89 1.68
N GLU A 138 3.50 13.95 1.25
CA GLU A 138 2.88 15.07 0.55
C GLU A 138 2.41 14.67 -0.84
N ASP A 139 3.24 13.93 -1.60
CA ASP A 139 2.85 13.34 -2.88
C ASP A 139 1.62 12.46 -2.75
N LEU A 140 1.63 11.58 -1.74
CA LEU A 140 0.50 10.68 -1.47
C LEU A 140 -0.78 11.45 -1.14
N ALA A 141 -0.67 12.50 -0.31
CA ALA A 141 -1.81 13.34 0.05
C ALA A 141 -2.34 14.10 -1.17
N GLY A 142 -1.45 14.65 -2.00
CA GLY A 142 -1.79 15.32 -3.26
C GLY A 142 -2.49 14.40 -4.24
N ALA A 143 -1.97 13.19 -4.44
CA ALA A 143 -2.56 12.18 -5.29
C ALA A 143 -3.96 11.76 -4.83
N ARG A 144 -4.14 11.49 -3.53
CA ARG A 144 -5.44 11.16 -2.95
C ARG A 144 -6.46 12.28 -3.15
N ARG A 145 -6.07 13.52 -2.84
CA ARG A 145 -6.94 14.68 -3.04
C ARG A 145 -7.37 14.82 -4.49
N ARG A 146 -6.44 14.62 -5.43
CA ARG A 146 -6.71 14.69 -6.88
C ARG A 146 -7.73 13.63 -7.33
N LEU A 147 -7.54 12.39 -6.92
CA LEU A 147 -8.42 11.29 -7.32
C LEU A 147 -9.82 11.43 -6.70
N ILE A 148 -9.91 11.79 -5.43
CA ILE A 148 -11.20 12.07 -4.76
C ILE A 148 -11.93 13.24 -5.43
N PHE A 149 -11.21 14.31 -5.76
CA PHE A 149 -11.81 15.45 -6.46
C PHE A 149 -12.37 15.04 -7.82
N GLU A 150 -11.63 14.24 -8.58
CA GLU A 150 -12.09 13.73 -9.89
C GLU A 150 -13.38 12.93 -9.77
N GLU A 151 -13.46 11.98 -8.84
CA GLU A 151 -14.66 11.17 -8.63
C GLU A 151 -15.87 12.05 -8.30
N LEU A 152 -15.73 12.99 -7.40
CA LEU A 152 -16.80 13.90 -7.00
C LEU A 152 -17.18 14.84 -8.16
N TYR A 153 -16.22 15.34 -8.91
CA TYR A 153 -16.45 16.20 -10.08
C TYR A 153 -17.25 15.46 -11.17
N MET A 154 -16.82 14.25 -11.51
CA MET A 154 -17.52 13.42 -12.49
C MET A 154 -18.93 13.04 -12.05
N LEU A 155 -19.12 12.74 -10.77
CA LEU A 155 -20.45 12.48 -10.18
C LEU A 155 -21.34 13.71 -10.30
N GLN A 156 -20.84 14.91 -9.97
CA GLN A 156 -21.61 16.17 -10.06
C GLN A 156 -22.00 16.48 -11.50
N ILE A 157 -21.10 16.29 -12.48
CA ILE A 157 -21.44 16.44 -13.90
C ILE A 157 -22.54 15.46 -14.29
N GLY A 158 -22.43 14.19 -13.88
CA GLY A 158 -23.43 13.18 -14.17
C GLY A 158 -24.84 13.58 -13.63
N ILE A 159 -24.90 14.02 -12.38
CA ILE A 159 -26.14 14.49 -11.75
C ILE A 159 -26.70 15.72 -12.49
N PHE A 160 -25.84 16.67 -12.85
CA PHE A 160 -26.25 17.87 -13.59
C PHE A 160 -26.86 17.53 -14.94
N LEU A 161 -26.21 16.63 -15.69
CA LEU A 161 -26.71 16.18 -17.01
C LEU A 161 -28.06 15.47 -16.89
N LEU A 162 -28.22 14.59 -15.90
CA LEU A 162 -29.51 13.91 -15.67
C LEU A 162 -30.62 14.91 -15.37
N ARG A 163 -30.39 15.90 -14.52
CA ARG A 163 -31.35 16.94 -14.20
C ARG A 163 -31.70 17.82 -15.40
N SER A 164 -30.72 18.16 -16.23
CA SER A 164 -30.92 18.96 -17.43
C SER A 164 -31.76 18.23 -18.49
N HIS A 165 -31.52 16.92 -18.66
CA HIS A 165 -32.33 16.08 -19.58
C HIS A 165 -33.78 15.89 -19.09
N GLY A 166 -33.97 15.73 -17.77
CA GLY A 166 -35.29 15.61 -17.18
C GLY A 166 -36.14 16.88 -17.40
N ARG A 167 -35.57 18.07 -17.29
CA ARG A 167 -36.26 19.34 -17.53
C ARG A 167 -36.67 19.55 -18.99
N ARG A 168 -35.87 19.06 -19.95
CA ARG A 168 -36.20 19.17 -21.39
C ARG A 168 -37.35 18.27 -21.82
N LYS A 169 -37.67 17.20 -21.09
CA LYS A 169 -38.78 16.28 -21.40
C LYS A 169 -40.13 16.74 -20.82
N THR A 170 -40.13 17.68 -19.89
CA THR A 170 -41.32 18.19 -19.20
C THR A 170 -41.77 19.58 -19.71
N SER A 171 -41.08 20.15 -20.70
CA SER A 171 -41.45 21.37 -21.44
C SER A 171 -41.79 21.02 -22.88
#